data_35a2eb77e099834fef9ce392e3e6201e
#
_entry.id   35a2eb77e099834fef9ce392e3e6201e
#
_cell.length_a   1.000
_cell.length_b   1.000
_cell.length_c   1.000
_cell.angle_alpha   90.00
_cell.angle_beta   90.00
_cell.angle_gamma   90.00
#
_symmetry.space_group_name_H-M   'P 1'
#
loop_
_entity.id
_entity.type
_entity.pdbx_description
1 polymer ?
#
loop_
_entity_poly.entity_id
_entity_poly.type
_entity_poly.pdbx_seq_one_letter_code
_entity_poly.pdbx_strand_id
1 'polypeptide(L)'
;CSFKRYAEKSYERAIKEKPFDVIIVPGVPYEKEKTTSVMKMRIWWAKHLYDNGFTKNVIFSGSAVYSPFVESIAMKIISDSLGIPAEHTFAETKAEHSTENIYYSWKMAKRLGFTKIALATDPFQSRLLKSFIRKYCPDVQEIPIVFSVLEMDEGVLPTIDTTSAYVRGYVSIT
;
A
#
# COMPACT_ATOMS: atom_id res chain seq x y z
N CYS A 1 22.57 8.22 6.83
CA CYS A 1 22.96 7.84 5.45
C CYS A 1 22.10 6.78 4.80
N SER A 2 21.16 6.11 5.45
CA SER A 2 20.90 4.84 4.77
C SER A 2 19.52 4.66 4.18
N PHE A 3 18.45 5.19 4.79
CA PHE A 3 17.10 5.01 4.26
C PHE A 3 16.86 5.77 2.95
N LYS A 4 17.31 7.01 2.87
CA LYS A 4 17.19 7.83 1.65
C LYS A 4 17.89 7.15 0.47
N ARG A 5 19.15 6.79 0.62
CA ARG A 5 19.93 6.13 -0.44
C ARG A 5 19.37 4.76 -0.83
N TYR A 6 18.83 4.03 0.15
CA TYR A 6 18.17 2.76 -0.11
C TYR A 6 16.91 2.95 -0.97
N ALA A 7 16.06 3.91 -0.62
CA ALA A 7 14.85 4.21 -1.37
C ALA A 7 15.18 4.70 -2.80
N GLU A 8 16.13 5.62 -2.94
CA GLU A 8 16.57 6.14 -4.24
C GLU A 8 17.10 5.02 -5.16
N LYS A 9 17.95 4.14 -4.66
CA LYS A 9 18.50 3.02 -5.45
C LYS A 9 17.41 2.02 -5.86
N SER A 10 16.47 1.74 -4.97
CA SER A 10 15.34 0.86 -5.28
C SER A 10 14.43 1.47 -6.35
N TYR A 11 14.21 2.78 -6.28
CA TYR A 11 13.44 3.53 -7.28
C TYR A 11 14.12 3.55 -8.64
N GLU A 12 15.42 3.83 -8.70
CA GLU A 12 16.22 3.79 -9.94
C GLU A 12 16.15 2.41 -10.61
N ARG A 13 16.22 1.34 -9.83
CA ARG A 13 16.05 -0.02 -10.34
C ARG A 13 14.63 -0.23 -10.87
N ALA A 14 13.61 0.21 -10.15
CA ALA A 14 12.22 0.10 -10.57
C ALA A 14 11.92 0.85 -11.87
N ILE A 15 12.57 1.99 -12.12
CA ILE A 15 12.48 2.71 -13.41
C ILE A 15 12.91 1.83 -14.58
N LYS A 16 13.94 1.02 -14.40
CA LYS A 16 14.45 0.11 -15.44
C LYS A 16 13.59 -1.14 -15.62
N GLU A 17 12.91 -1.57 -14.58
CA GLU A 17 12.18 -2.83 -14.53
C GLU A 17 10.67 -2.68 -14.73
N LYS A 18 10.13 -1.47 -14.64
CA LYS A 18 8.68 -1.22 -14.82
C LYS A 18 8.19 -1.64 -16.22
N PRO A 19 6.93 -2.02 -16.40
CA PRO A 19 5.86 -2.03 -15.40
C PRO A 19 5.88 -3.29 -14.53
N PHE A 20 5.46 -3.12 -13.27
CA PHE A 20 5.04 -4.21 -12.40
C PHE A 20 3.56 -4.52 -12.66
N ASP A 21 3.15 -5.78 -12.46
CA ASP A 21 1.75 -6.15 -12.58
C ASP A 21 0.92 -5.56 -11.44
N VAL A 22 1.50 -5.54 -10.23
CA VAL A 22 0.85 -5.02 -9.03
C VAL A 22 1.87 -4.54 -8.01
N ILE A 23 1.50 -3.49 -7.27
CA ILE A 23 2.17 -3.09 -6.04
C ILE A 23 1.31 -3.43 -4.83
N ILE A 24 1.94 -3.83 -3.73
CA ILE A 24 1.32 -4.05 -2.43
C ILE A 24 1.56 -2.81 -1.57
N VAL A 25 0.49 -2.24 -1.04
CA VAL A 25 0.51 -1.07 -0.16
C VAL A 25 -0.08 -1.46 1.18
N PRO A 26 0.74 -1.65 2.23
CA PRO A 26 0.26 -2.02 3.55
C PRO A 26 -0.58 -0.92 4.19
N GLY A 27 -1.61 -1.33 4.93
CA GLY A 27 -2.49 -0.45 5.67
C GLY A 27 -1.85 0.14 6.93
N VAL A 28 -2.52 1.13 7.44
CA VAL A 28 -2.33 1.73 8.76
C VAL A 28 -3.70 2.06 9.33
N PRO A 29 -3.87 2.20 10.65
CA PRO A 29 -5.16 2.52 11.26
C PRO A 29 -5.82 3.74 10.62
N TYR A 30 -7.09 3.59 10.25
CA TYR A 30 -7.93 4.64 9.70
C TYR A 30 -8.97 5.09 10.71
N GLU A 31 -9.03 6.39 10.95
CA GLU A 31 -10.09 7.05 11.70
C GLU A 31 -10.80 8.01 10.76
N LYS A 32 -12.14 7.99 10.74
CA LYS A 32 -12.96 8.71 9.76
C LYS A 32 -12.61 10.20 9.59
N GLU A 33 -12.19 10.85 10.66
CA GLU A 33 -11.88 12.29 10.67
C GLU A 33 -10.37 12.59 10.70
N LYS A 34 -9.52 11.56 10.76
CA LYS A 34 -8.07 11.70 10.95
C LYS A 34 -7.30 10.70 10.10
N THR A 35 -7.32 10.89 8.79
CA THR A 35 -6.40 10.14 7.95
C THR A 35 -4.97 10.50 8.35
N THR A 36 -4.20 9.51 8.83
CA THR A 36 -2.84 9.72 9.29
C THR A 36 -1.94 10.18 8.14
N SER A 37 -0.89 10.91 8.46
CA SER A 37 0.11 11.32 7.46
C SER A 37 0.76 10.12 6.77
N VAL A 38 0.95 9.01 7.48
CA VAL A 38 1.50 7.77 6.92
C VAL A 38 0.56 7.16 5.89
N MET A 39 -0.75 7.10 6.17
CA MET A 39 -1.73 6.61 5.20
C MET A 39 -1.75 7.48 3.95
N LYS A 40 -1.76 8.80 4.11
CA LYS A 40 -1.71 9.76 2.99
C LYS A 40 -0.48 9.53 2.13
N MET A 41 0.70 9.45 2.72
CA MET A 41 1.96 9.21 1.99
C MET A 41 1.93 7.90 1.20
N ARG A 42 1.40 6.82 1.78
CA ARG A 42 1.31 5.53 1.09
C ARG A 42 0.33 5.56 -0.08
N ILE A 43 -0.82 6.21 0.08
CA ILE A 43 -1.81 6.36 -0.99
C ILE A 43 -1.25 7.24 -2.12
N TRP A 44 -0.65 8.38 -1.80
CA TRP A 44 -0.03 9.26 -2.79
C TRP A 44 1.15 8.60 -3.50
N TRP A 45 1.93 7.77 -2.80
CA TRP A 45 2.99 6.98 -3.42
C TRP A 45 2.44 5.95 -4.40
N ALA A 46 1.38 5.24 -4.03
CA ALA A 46 0.67 4.33 -4.93
C ALA A 46 0.18 5.04 -6.18
N LYS A 47 -0.43 6.22 -6.02
CA LYS A 47 -0.87 7.04 -7.15
C LYS A 47 0.28 7.49 -8.03
N HIS A 48 1.37 7.97 -7.44
CA HIS A 48 2.58 8.33 -8.19
C HIS A 48 3.11 7.16 -9.03
N LEU A 49 3.23 5.99 -8.44
CA LEU A 49 3.69 4.80 -9.14
C LEU A 49 2.74 4.36 -10.26
N TYR A 50 1.44 4.46 -10.01
CA TYR A 50 0.43 4.15 -11.02
C TYR A 50 0.46 5.15 -12.18
N ASP A 51 0.41 6.44 -11.90
CA ASP A 51 0.36 7.50 -12.91
C ASP A 51 1.63 7.55 -13.79
N ASN A 52 2.77 7.14 -13.24
CA ASN A 52 4.05 7.11 -13.96
C ASN A 52 4.38 5.74 -14.59
N GLY A 53 3.41 4.85 -14.67
CA GLY A 53 3.54 3.56 -15.35
C GLY A 53 4.45 2.55 -14.65
N PHE A 54 4.71 2.69 -13.34
CA PHE A 54 5.45 1.69 -12.58
C PHE A 54 4.63 0.44 -12.31
N THR A 55 3.31 0.59 -12.17
CA THR A 55 2.42 -0.52 -11.90
C THR A 55 1.11 -0.41 -12.66
N LYS A 56 0.51 -1.56 -12.94
CA LYS A 56 -0.81 -1.65 -13.58
C LYS A 56 -1.95 -1.77 -12.57
N ASN A 57 -1.65 -2.29 -11.39
CA ASN A 57 -2.64 -2.55 -10.34
C ASN A 57 -2.06 -2.24 -8.96
N VAL A 58 -2.95 -2.07 -7.98
CA VAL A 58 -2.61 -1.81 -6.58
C VAL A 58 -3.44 -2.73 -5.68
N ILE A 59 -2.78 -3.43 -4.76
CA ILE A 59 -3.42 -4.13 -3.65
C ILE A 59 -3.16 -3.32 -2.38
N PHE A 60 -4.21 -2.80 -1.77
CA PHE A 60 -4.18 -2.27 -0.41
C PHE A 60 -4.45 -3.41 0.57
N SER A 61 -3.72 -3.47 1.68
CA SER A 61 -3.83 -4.58 2.63
C SER A 61 -4.06 -4.09 4.05
N GLY A 62 -4.89 -4.80 4.79
CA GLY A 62 -5.15 -4.57 6.21
C GLY A 62 -6.61 -4.74 6.57
N SER A 63 -6.84 -5.39 7.71
CA SER A 63 -8.17 -5.56 8.32
C SER A 63 -8.52 -4.38 9.25
N ALA A 64 -9.58 -4.52 10.03
CA ALA A 64 -9.94 -3.61 11.12
C ALA A 64 -9.21 -4.05 12.40
N VAL A 65 -8.02 -3.49 12.67
CA VAL A 65 -7.17 -3.89 13.81
C VAL A 65 -7.33 -2.94 14.99
N TYR A 66 -6.99 -1.68 14.82
CA TYR A 66 -7.01 -0.65 15.88
C TYR A 66 -8.16 0.34 15.75
N SER A 67 -8.96 0.23 14.72
CA SER A 67 -10.16 1.03 14.49
C SER A 67 -11.25 0.17 13.85
N PRO A 68 -12.53 0.57 13.92
CA PRO A 68 -13.62 -0.20 13.34
C PRO A 68 -13.66 -0.17 11.81
N PHE A 69 -12.66 0.40 11.17
CA PHE A 69 -12.57 0.47 9.71
C PHE A 69 -11.57 -0.53 9.16
N VAL A 70 -11.97 -1.27 8.13
CA VAL A 70 -11.05 -2.12 7.37
C VAL A 70 -10.10 -1.21 6.59
N GLU A 71 -8.83 -1.23 6.97
CA GLU A 71 -7.81 -0.29 6.46
C GLU A 71 -7.68 -0.36 4.94
N SER A 72 -7.63 -1.56 4.38
CA SER A 72 -7.50 -1.76 2.93
C SER A 72 -8.70 -1.23 2.14
N ILE A 73 -9.91 -1.37 2.67
CA ILE A 73 -11.11 -0.87 2.01
C ILE A 73 -11.12 0.66 2.05
N ALA A 74 -10.78 1.27 3.20
CA ALA A 74 -10.68 2.72 3.32
C ALA A 74 -9.64 3.30 2.35
N MET A 75 -8.45 2.69 2.28
CA MET A 75 -7.38 3.13 1.37
C MET A 75 -7.78 2.97 -0.09
N LYS A 76 -8.45 1.87 -0.46
CA LYS A 76 -8.98 1.68 -1.82
C LYS A 76 -9.97 2.78 -2.20
N ILE A 77 -10.95 3.08 -1.34
CA ILE A 77 -11.96 4.12 -1.60
C ILE A 77 -11.27 5.48 -1.81
N ILE A 78 -10.31 5.84 -0.97
CA ILE A 78 -9.55 7.09 -1.09
C ILE A 78 -8.78 7.11 -2.42
N SER A 79 -8.08 6.02 -2.72
CA SER A 79 -7.29 5.88 -3.95
C SER A 79 -8.16 6.00 -5.22
N ASP A 80 -9.31 5.34 -5.23
CA ASP A 80 -10.25 5.40 -6.34
C ASP A 80 -10.76 6.84 -6.54
N SER A 81 -11.02 7.56 -5.45
CA SER A 81 -11.44 8.98 -5.50
C SER A 81 -10.34 9.92 -6.02
N LEU A 82 -9.08 9.54 -5.89
CA LEU A 82 -7.93 10.27 -6.43
C LEU A 82 -7.65 9.97 -7.90
N GLY A 83 -8.37 9.02 -8.50
CA GLY A 83 -8.32 8.76 -9.94
C GLY A 83 -7.59 7.48 -10.36
N ILE A 84 -7.22 6.59 -9.43
CA ILE A 84 -6.84 5.23 -9.82
C ILE A 84 -8.15 4.48 -10.15
N PRO A 85 -8.30 3.91 -11.34
CA PRO A 85 -9.53 3.20 -11.70
C PRO A 85 -9.85 2.06 -10.74
N ALA A 86 -11.11 1.94 -10.34
CA ALA A 86 -11.56 0.95 -9.35
C ALA A 86 -11.27 -0.52 -9.75
N GLU A 87 -11.26 -0.79 -11.05
CA GLU A 87 -10.90 -2.11 -11.61
C GLU A 87 -9.42 -2.46 -11.46
N HIS A 88 -8.55 -1.48 -11.16
CA HIS A 88 -7.13 -1.66 -10.94
C HIS A 88 -6.73 -1.62 -9.45
N THR A 89 -7.68 -1.46 -8.56
CA THR A 89 -7.44 -1.45 -7.11
C THR A 89 -8.13 -2.62 -6.42
N PHE A 90 -7.44 -3.24 -5.48
CA PHE A 90 -7.90 -4.43 -4.74
C PHE A 90 -7.69 -4.23 -3.25
N ALA A 91 -8.57 -4.80 -2.44
CA ALA A 91 -8.47 -4.78 -0.99
C ALA A 91 -8.22 -6.20 -0.44
N GLU A 92 -7.10 -6.39 0.23
CA GLU A 92 -6.81 -7.57 1.05
C GLU A 92 -7.25 -7.25 2.48
N THR A 93 -8.22 -7.99 3.01
CA THR A 93 -8.97 -7.60 4.22
C THR A 93 -8.68 -8.46 5.46
N LYS A 94 -7.74 -9.41 5.38
CA LYS A 94 -7.49 -10.38 6.46
C LYS A 94 -6.28 -10.04 7.32
N ALA A 95 -5.30 -9.32 6.77
CA ALA A 95 -4.04 -9.05 7.45
C ALA A 95 -4.23 -8.19 8.70
N GLU A 96 -3.65 -8.62 9.81
CA GLU A 96 -3.63 -7.92 11.09
C GLU A 96 -2.24 -7.42 11.48
N HIS A 97 -1.20 -7.92 10.81
CA HIS A 97 0.21 -7.59 11.07
C HIS A 97 0.96 -7.25 9.79
N SER A 98 2.06 -6.52 9.93
CA SER A 98 2.86 -6.07 8.77
C SER A 98 3.35 -7.21 7.87
N THR A 99 3.73 -8.35 8.44
CA THR A 99 4.14 -9.54 7.67
C THR A 99 2.97 -10.17 6.93
N GLU A 100 1.80 -10.16 7.53
CA GLU A 100 0.56 -10.68 6.92
C GLU A 100 0.10 -9.79 5.77
N ASN A 101 0.25 -8.46 5.89
CA ASN A 101 -0.03 -7.53 4.80
C ASN A 101 0.69 -7.97 3.52
N ILE A 102 1.96 -8.33 3.62
CA ILE A 102 2.73 -8.77 2.47
C ILE A 102 2.32 -10.16 2.03
N TYR A 103 2.26 -11.10 2.95
CA TYR A 103 2.05 -12.51 2.62
C TYR A 103 0.66 -12.77 2.01
N TYR A 104 -0.39 -12.21 2.60
CA TYR A 104 -1.75 -12.37 2.07
C TYR A 104 -1.96 -11.61 0.76
N SER A 105 -1.37 -10.43 0.62
CA SER A 105 -1.40 -9.69 -0.64
C SER A 105 -0.62 -10.38 -1.75
N TRP A 106 0.52 -10.96 -1.43
CA TRP A 106 1.30 -11.77 -2.37
C TRP A 106 0.52 -13.00 -2.85
N LYS A 107 -0.15 -13.70 -1.93
CA LYS A 107 -1.06 -14.79 -2.29
C LYS A 107 -2.23 -14.32 -3.16
N MET A 108 -2.84 -13.19 -2.83
CA MET A 108 -3.91 -12.59 -3.63
C MET A 108 -3.41 -12.25 -5.03
N ALA A 109 -2.25 -11.62 -5.16
CA ALA A 109 -1.62 -11.30 -6.43
C ALA A 109 -1.43 -12.54 -7.31
N LYS A 110 -0.92 -13.63 -6.73
CA LYS A 110 -0.74 -14.90 -7.46
C LYS A 110 -2.07 -15.48 -7.93
N ARG A 111 -3.11 -15.45 -7.09
CA ARG A 111 -4.46 -15.91 -7.49
C ARG A 111 -5.06 -15.07 -8.61
N LEU A 112 -4.74 -13.78 -8.65
CA LEU A 112 -5.18 -12.86 -9.73
C LEU A 112 -4.33 -12.99 -11.00
N GLY A 113 -3.31 -13.84 -11.01
CA GLY A 113 -2.44 -14.07 -12.16
C GLY A 113 -1.31 -13.06 -12.28
N PHE A 114 -1.06 -12.24 -11.26
CA PHE A 114 0.05 -11.29 -11.25
C PHE A 114 1.36 -12.00 -10.89
N THR A 115 2.41 -11.74 -11.65
CA THR A 115 3.72 -12.39 -11.48
C THR A 115 4.81 -11.39 -11.07
N LYS A 116 4.76 -10.17 -11.56
CA LYS A 116 5.73 -9.12 -11.26
C LYS A 116 5.18 -8.21 -10.18
N ILE A 117 5.62 -8.43 -8.95
CA ILE A 117 5.03 -7.87 -7.72
C ILE A 117 6.05 -6.99 -7.01
N ALA A 118 5.63 -5.83 -6.52
CA ALA A 118 6.46 -4.98 -5.67
C ALA A 118 5.74 -4.56 -4.40
N LEU A 119 6.52 -4.26 -3.35
CA LEU A 119 6.06 -3.65 -2.11
C LEU A 119 6.32 -2.15 -2.15
N ALA A 120 5.28 -1.34 -1.99
CA ALA A 120 5.33 0.11 -1.96
C ALA A 120 4.90 0.62 -0.59
N THR A 121 5.86 0.93 0.26
CA THR A 121 5.65 1.44 1.63
C THR A 121 6.78 2.40 2.00
N ASP A 122 6.75 2.93 3.24
CA ASP A 122 7.85 3.78 3.71
C ASP A 122 9.18 2.99 3.83
N PRO A 123 10.33 3.69 3.74
CA PRO A 123 11.63 3.02 3.75
C PRO A 123 11.95 2.25 5.03
N PHE A 124 11.41 2.69 6.17
CA PHE A 124 11.62 2.04 7.45
C PHE A 124 10.92 0.67 7.49
N GLN A 125 9.63 0.65 7.18
CA GLN A 125 8.85 -0.61 7.13
C GLN A 125 9.41 -1.56 6.06
N SER A 126 9.73 -1.06 4.88
CA SER A 126 10.32 -1.86 3.81
C SER A 126 11.58 -2.58 4.28
N ARG A 127 12.45 -1.87 4.99
CA ARG A 127 13.70 -2.43 5.50
C ARG A 127 13.50 -3.45 6.62
N LEU A 128 12.55 -3.18 7.53
CA LEU A 128 12.18 -4.14 8.58
C LEU A 128 11.69 -5.47 8.00
N LEU A 129 10.92 -5.41 6.93
CA LEU A 129 10.29 -6.57 6.32
C LEU A 129 11.18 -7.35 5.35
N LYS A 130 12.37 -6.82 5.05
CA LYS A 130 13.27 -7.39 4.04
C LYS A 130 13.64 -8.87 4.28
N SER A 131 13.91 -9.24 5.52
CA SER A 131 14.24 -10.63 5.86
C SER A 131 13.05 -11.57 5.68
N PHE A 132 11.85 -11.09 6.03
CA PHE A 132 10.60 -11.83 5.81
C PHE A 132 10.33 -12.02 4.32
N ILE A 133 10.46 -10.96 3.53
CA ILE A 133 10.25 -10.99 2.08
C ILE A 133 11.19 -12.01 1.43
N ARG A 134 12.48 -11.96 1.74
CA ARG A 134 13.45 -12.90 1.20
C ARG A 134 13.12 -14.36 1.49
N LYS A 135 12.55 -14.62 2.66
CA LYS A 135 12.24 -15.98 3.11
C LYS A 135 10.93 -16.52 2.55
N TYR A 136 9.89 -15.68 2.51
CA TYR A 136 8.52 -16.14 2.24
C TYR A 136 7.91 -15.64 0.93
N CYS A 137 8.39 -14.52 0.40
CA CYS A 137 7.90 -13.89 -0.81
C CYS A 137 9.07 -13.39 -1.68
N PRO A 138 10.02 -14.28 -2.07
CA PRO A 138 11.32 -13.88 -2.63
C PRO A 138 11.24 -13.17 -3.98
N ASP A 139 10.11 -13.26 -4.67
CA ASP A 139 9.82 -12.60 -5.94
C ASP A 139 9.20 -11.19 -5.78
N VAL A 140 8.98 -10.73 -4.55
CA VAL A 140 8.51 -9.37 -4.27
C VAL A 140 9.70 -8.42 -4.25
N GLN A 141 9.66 -7.41 -5.12
CA GLN A 141 10.62 -6.31 -5.11
C GLN A 141 10.14 -5.17 -4.21
N GLU A 142 11.06 -4.30 -3.81
CA GLU A 142 10.74 -3.18 -2.92
C GLU A 142 10.88 -1.86 -3.70
N ILE A 143 9.85 -1.02 -3.63
CA ILE A 143 9.84 0.36 -4.15
C ILE A 143 9.45 1.29 -2.99
N PRO A 144 10.35 1.54 -2.03
CA PRO A 144 10.07 2.40 -0.89
C PRO A 144 9.83 3.84 -1.33
N ILE A 145 9.05 4.58 -0.55
CA ILE A 145 8.78 5.99 -0.78
C ILE A 145 10.09 6.77 -0.90
N VAL A 146 10.24 7.49 -2.00
CA VAL A 146 11.30 8.49 -2.19
C VAL A 146 10.67 9.87 -1.93
N PHE A 147 10.91 10.43 -0.75
CA PHE A 147 10.24 11.65 -0.32
C PHE A 147 10.54 12.86 -1.22
N SER A 148 11.70 12.91 -1.86
CA SER A 148 12.04 13.96 -2.82
C SER A 148 11.30 13.85 -4.16
N VAL A 149 10.70 12.70 -4.43
CA VAL A 149 9.93 12.42 -5.65
C VAL A 149 8.42 12.44 -5.37
N LEU A 150 8.04 12.16 -4.11
CA LEU A 150 6.65 12.12 -3.70
C LEU A 150 6.02 13.51 -3.82
N GLU A 151 5.21 13.69 -4.83
CA GLU A 151 4.34 14.85 -4.96
C GLU A 151 3.04 14.56 -4.22
N MET A 152 2.86 15.22 -3.08
CA MET A 152 1.59 15.23 -2.37
C MET A 152 0.89 16.53 -2.72
N ASP A 153 -0.31 16.42 -3.26
CA ASP A 153 -1.23 17.55 -3.22
C ASP A 153 -1.62 17.73 -1.74
N GLU A 154 -1.13 18.78 -1.11
CA GLU A 154 -1.46 19.12 0.28
C GLU A 154 -2.93 19.55 0.43
N GLY A 155 -3.69 19.53 -0.65
CA GLY A 155 -5.13 19.64 -0.65
C GLY A 155 -5.78 18.61 0.26
N VAL A 156 -6.88 18.97 0.86
CA VAL A 156 -7.73 18.08 1.65
C VAL A 156 -8.07 16.87 0.81
N LEU A 157 -7.77 15.66 1.30
CA LEU A 157 -8.33 14.45 0.68
C LEU A 157 -9.84 14.63 0.54
N PRO A 158 -10.42 14.28 -0.61
CA PRO A 158 -11.85 14.47 -0.83
C PRO A 158 -12.63 13.79 0.30
N THR A 159 -13.70 14.41 0.74
CA THR A 159 -14.63 13.78 1.67
C THR A 159 -15.21 12.56 0.98
N ILE A 160 -14.91 11.40 1.52
CA ILE A 160 -15.33 10.11 0.95
C ILE A 160 -16.27 9.39 1.90
N ASP A 161 -17.16 8.59 1.34
CA ASP A 161 -17.99 7.68 2.11
C ASP A 161 -17.23 6.38 2.40
N THR A 162 -16.78 6.22 3.64
CA THR A 162 -16.10 5.02 4.12
C THR A 162 -17.02 4.03 4.86
N THR A 163 -18.32 4.18 4.74
CA THR A 163 -19.31 3.33 5.43
C THR A 163 -19.11 1.84 5.11
N SER A 164 -18.72 1.50 3.89
CA SER A 164 -18.45 0.13 3.47
C SER A 164 -17.20 -0.48 4.15
N ALA A 165 -16.32 0.33 4.69
CA ALA A 165 -15.14 -0.11 5.44
C ALA A 165 -15.46 -0.34 6.94
N TYR A 166 -16.61 0.11 7.43
CA TYR A 166 -16.97 0.05 8.84
C TYR A 166 -17.45 -1.34 9.27
N VAL A 167 -16.90 -1.84 10.37
CA VAL A 167 -17.24 -3.12 10.96
C VAL A 167 -18.14 -2.91 12.18
N ARG A 168 -19.40 -3.36 12.08
CA ARG A 168 -20.32 -3.35 13.23
C ARG A 168 -19.87 -4.37 14.28
N GLY A 169 -19.91 -3.97 15.55
CA GLY A 169 -19.50 -4.85 16.64
C GLY A 169 -18.00 -5.06 16.75
N TYR A 170 -17.21 -4.15 16.19
CA TYR A 170 -15.77 -4.17 16.29
C TYR A 170 -15.29 -4.23 17.76
N VAL A 171 -14.33 -5.10 18.01
CA VAL A 171 -13.59 -5.18 19.28
C VAL A 171 -12.11 -5.01 18.96
N SER A 172 -11.47 -4.02 19.58
CA SER A 172 -10.04 -3.77 19.37
C SER A 172 -9.19 -4.97 19.78
N ILE A 173 -8.24 -5.31 18.96
CA ILE A 173 -7.17 -6.26 19.29
C ILE A 173 -6.15 -5.47 20.10
N THR A 174 -6.20 -5.60 21.42
CA THR A 174 -5.26 -4.98 22.37
C THR A 174 -4.08 -5.90 22.63
#